data_4b9939e05b961adc8ab78b1c2bd4c0aa
#
_entry.id   4b9939e05b961adc8ab78b1c2bd4c0aa
#
_cell.length_a   1.000
_cell.length_b   1.000
_cell.length_c   1.000
_cell.angle_alpha   90.00
_cell.angle_beta   90.00
_cell.angle_gamma   90.00
#
_symmetry.space_group_name_H-M   'P 1'
#
loop_
_entity.id
_entity.type
_entity.pdbx_description
1 polymer ?
#
loop_
_entity_poly.entity_id
_entity_poly.type
_entity_poly.pdbx_seq_one_letter_code
_entity_poly.pdbx_strand_id
1 'polypeptide(L)'
;MKFSIHPLFFVFGLYFALTGKVFLFLTVSLTALLHEFGHAVAAERLGYRMKKITLMPYGAVVNGAIGGLSYKDELAVALAGPLTNFAVCVVFIALWWVFPETYPYTDTAVTANLSVAIVNLIPAFPLDGGRIVAATLSMKFDRRKVMLVMKIAGVVIGCALIGLFVYSLFSSPNISLLFFALFVIVGALQKTDQSVYVRMYAEKMSVCGVKECKRYLVDGNITLKTLMRNIRGEYAYCLDISDGKIISLSAQKTRELLASYRYYDKVKDIARDLN
;
A
#
# COMPACT_ATOMS: atom_id res chain seq x y z
N MET A 1 -5.10 -4.49 16.30
CA MET A 1 -3.87 -4.55 15.46
C MET A 1 -2.90 -5.55 16.08
N LYS A 2 -2.39 -6.54 15.31
CA LYS A 2 -1.32 -7.42 15.80
C LYS A 2 0.03 -6.82 15.40
N PHE A 3 0.91 -6.66 16.37
CA PHE A 3 2.27 -6.17 16.16
C PHE A 3 3.23 -7.37 16.18
N SER A 4 4.15 -7.46 15.23
CA SER A 4 5.20 -8.48 15.26
C SER A 4 6.52 -7.87 14.83
N ILE A 5 7.60 -8.30 15.50
CA ILE A 5 8.96 -7.87 15.20
C ILE A 5 9.65 -9.03 14.50
N HIS A 6 10.29 -8.77 13.37
CA HIS A 6 11.04 -9.80 12.66
C HIS A 6 12.37 -10.07 13.38
N PRO A 7 12.83 -11.32 13.52
CA PRO A 7 14.09 -11.65 14.20
C PRO A 7 15.32 -10.89 13.68
N LEU A 8 15.38 -10.61 12.39
CA LEU A 8 16.43 -9.79 11.77
C LEU A 8 16.54 -8.37 12.36
N PHE A 9 15.48 -7.81 12.92
CA PHE A 9 15.51 -6.51 13.58
C PHE A 9 16.47 -6.53 14.78
N PHE A 10 16.48 -7.59 15.55
CA PHE A 10 17.38 -7.75 16.71
C PHE A 10 18.83 -7.96 16.27
N VAL A 11 19.07 -8.68 15.16
CA VAL A 11 20.40 -8.87 14.59
C VAL A 11 21.01 -7.52 14.17
N PHE A 12 20.23 -6.69 13.49
CA PHE A 12 20.67 -5.33 13.12
C PHE A 12 20.84 -4.45 14.34
N GLY A 13 19.95 -4.52 15.33
CA GLY A 13 20.08 -3.81 16.59
C GLY A 13 21.39 -4.16 17.31
N LEU A 14 21.75 -5.45 17.35
CA LEU A 14 23.01 -5.90 17.93
C LEU A 14 24.22 -5.37 17.15
N TYR A 15 24.19 -5.42 15.81
CA TYR A 15 25.25 -4.84 14.97
C TYR A 15 25.45 -3.35 15.26
N PHE A 16 24.38 -2.56 15.32
CA PHE A 16 24.46 -1.14 15.63
C PHE A 16 24.89 -0.88 17.08
N ALA A 17 24.56 -1.77 18.01
CA ALA A 17 25.05 -1.71 19.39
C ALA A 17 26.57 -1.94 19.46
N LEU A 18 27.08 -2.94 18.76
CA LEU A 18 28.51 -3.24 18.71
C LEU A 18 29.33 -2.14 18.00
N THR A 19 28.71 -1.43 17.05
CA THR A 19 29.37 -0.30 16.35
C THR A 19 29.19 1.05 17.04
N GLY A 20 28.55 1.10 18.23
CA GLY A 20 28.31 2.34 18.98
C GLY A 20 27.26 3.27 18.37
N LYS A 21 26.47 2.81 17.39
CA LYS A 21 25.49 3.60 16.64
C LYS A 21 24.04 3.31 17.03
N VAL A 22 23.80 2.95 18.29
CA VAL A 22 22.46 2.60 18.82
C VAL A 22 21.46 3.74 18.62
N PHE A 23 21.89 4.99 18.90
CA PHE A 23 21.02 6.15 18.74
C PHE A 23 20.52 6.31 17.30
N LEU A 24 21.40 6.16 16.32
CA LEU A 24 21.03 6.21 14.90
C LEU A 24 20.03 5.10 14.55
N PHE A 25 20.26 3.88 15.01
CA PHE A 25 19.34 2.76 14.77
C PHE A 25 17.96 3.01 15.36
N LEU A 26 17.89 3.48 16.60
CA LEU A 26 16.62 3.81 17.26
C LEU A 26 15.88 4.94 16.54
N THR A 27 16.59 6.00 16.15
CA THR A 27 16.03 7.14 15.42
C THR A 27 15.44 6.71 14.07
N VAL A 28 16.19 5.94 13.28
CA VAL A 28 15.70 5.44 11.99
C VAL A 28 14.52 4.48 12.16
N SER A 29 14.57 3.61 13.17
CA SER A 29 13.47 2.68 13.47
C SER A 29 12.20 3.41 13.89
N LEU A 30 12.33 4.45 14.72
CA LEU A 30 11.20 5.28 15.14
C LEU A 30 10.63 6.08 13.97
N THR A 31 11.49 6.64 13.12
CA THR A 31 11.10 7.33 11.88
C THR A 31 10.28 6.41 10.96
N ALA A 32 10.74 5.17 10.75
CA ALA A 32 10.00 4.19 9.95
C ALA A 32 8.65 3.81 10.59
N LEU A 33 8.60 3.67 11.91
CA LEU A 33 7.34 3.42 12.63
C LEU A 33 6.35 4.57 12.48
N LEU A 34 6.81 5.82 12.60
CA LEU A 34 5.97 7.01 12.42
C LEU A 34 5.44 7.10 10.99
N HIS A 35 6.26 6.78 10.01
CA HIS A 35 5.88 6.69 8.60
C HIS A 35 4.73 5.69 8.39
N GLU A 36 4.90 4.46 8.87
CA GLU A 36 3.87 3.42 8.77
C GLU A 36 2.60 3.76 9.57
N PHE A 37 2.78 4.42 10.71
CA PHE A 37 1.65 4.92 11.50
C PHE A 37 0.82 5.95 10.71
N GLY A 38 1.47 6.81 9.92
CA GLY A 38 0.79 7.73 9.00
C GLY A 38 -0.13 7.00 8.02
N HIS A 39 0.37 5.94 7.37
CA HIS A 39 -0.45 5.09 6.50
C HIS A 39 -1.62 4.43 7.24
N ALA A 40 -1.34 3.92 8.47
CA ALA A 40 -2.36 3.26 9.28
C ALA A 40 -3.51 4.19 9.65
N VAL A 41 -3.20 5.40 10.11
CA VAL A 41 -4.20 6.41 10.50
C VAL A 41 -5.03 6.84 9.28
N ALA A 42 -4.38 7.07 8.12
CA ALA A 42 -5.09 7.42 6.90
C ALA A 42 -6.02 6.30 6.44
N ALA A 43 -5.55 5.06 6.45
CA ALA A 43 -6.35 3.90 6.09
C ALA A 43 -7.54 3.71 7.05
N GLU A 44 -7.34 3.88 8.35
CA GLU A 44 -8.41 3.75 9.35
C GLU A 44 -9.47 4.85 9.19
N ARG A 45 -9.07 6.10 8.93
CA ARG A 45 -10.00 7.22 8.65
C ARG A 45 -10.84 6.98 7.40
N LEU A 46 -10.29 6.30 6.41
CA LEU A 46 -11.00 5.90 5.18
C LEU A 46 -11.82 4.62 5.35
N GLY A 47 -11.84 4.03 6.55
CA GLY A 47 -12.62 2.84 6.88
C GLY A 47 -11.94 1.51 6.50
N TYR A 48 -10.61 1.49 6.38
CA TYR A 48 -9.83 0.27 6.13
C TYR A 48 -9.11 -0.20 7.40
N ARG A 49 -9.09 -1.51 7.66
CA ARG A 49 -8.33 -2.09 8.79
C ARG A 49 -7.01 -2.68 8.34
N MET A 50 -5.95 -2.29 8.99
CA MET A 50 -4.67 -2.99 8.90
C MET A 50 -4.71 -4.24 9.80
N LYS A 51 -4.42 -5.44 9.24
CA LYS A 51 -4.46 -6.70 9.99
C LYS A 51 -3.20 -6.92 10.83
N LYS A 52 -2.03 -6.59 10.31
CA LYS A 52 -0.75 -6.87 10.96
C LYS A 52 0.34 -5.90 10.49
N ILE A 53 1.05 -5.30 11.44
CA ILE A 53 2.29 -4.55 11.18
C ILE A 53 3.45 -5.44 11.60
N THR A 54 4.39 -5.69 10.69
CA THR A 54 5.63 -6.42 10.99
C THR A 54 6.81 -5.46 10.85
N LEU A 55 7.48 -5.20 11.97
CA LEU A 55 8.70 -4.39 11.99
C LEU A 55 9.87 -5.21 11.42
N MET A 56 10.49 -4.70 10.36
CA MET A 56 11.69 -5.26 9.74
C MET A 56 12.88 -4.30 9.88
N PRO A 57 14.12 -4.74 9.69
CA PRO A 57 15.29 -3.88 9.84
C PRO A 57 15.34 -2.69 8.88
N TYR A 58 14.66 -2.82 7.75
CA TYR A 58 14.60 -1.83 6.66
C TYR A 58 13.24 -1.09 6.58
N GLY A 59 12.43 -1.18 7.62
CA GLY A 59 11.11 -0.55 7.68
C GLY A 59 10.03 -1.47 8.27
N ALA A 60 8.82 -0.99 8.36
CA ALA A 60 7.69 -1.80 8.75
C ALA A 60 6.96 -2.30 7.48
N VAL A 61 6.57 -3.56 7.47
CA VAL A 61 5.78 -4.16 6.40
C VAL A 61 4.39 -4.43 6.91
N VAL A 62 3.41 -3.86 6.23
CA VAL A 62 2.01 -4.08 6.56
C VAL A 62 1.48 -5.26 5.76
N ASN A 63 1.13 -6.32 6.47
CA ASN A 63 0.50 -7.49 5.90
C ASN A 63 -1.01 -7.45 6.13
N GLY A 64 -1.78 -7.46 5.06
CA GLY A 64 -3.23 -7.53 5.13
C GLY A 64 -3.85 -7.74 3.76
N ALA A 65 -4.96 -8.46 3.68
CA ALA A 65 -5.65 -8.69 2.42
C ALA A 65 -6.48 -7.47 2.02
N ILE A 66 -6.30 -6.96 0.80
CA ILE A 66 -7.22 -6.00 0.21
C ILE A 66 -7.66 -6.43 -1.18
N GLY A 67 -8.96 -6.67 -1.31
CA GLY A 67 -9.60 -6.38 -2.57
C GLY A 67 -10.29 -5.02 -2.43
N GLY A 68 -9.98 -4.06 -3.28
CA GLY A 68 -10.88 -2.97 -3.54
C GLY A 68 -10.62 -1.61 -2.91
N LEU A 69 -9.36 -1.16 -2.73
CA LEU A 69 -9.10 0.27 -2.57
C LEU A 69 -9.57 1.02 -3.84
N SER A 70 -10.31 2.10 -3.64
CA SER A 70 -10.47 3.11 -4.68
C SER A 70 -9.10 3.71 -4.97
N TYR A 71 -8.81 4.08 -6.23
CA TYR A 71 -7.54 4.70 -6.59
C TYR A 71 -7.29 6.01 -5.81
N LYS A 72 -8.35 6.73 -5.46
CA LYS A 72 -8.27 7.94 -4.61
C LYS A 72 -7.86 7.61 -3.19
N ASP A 73 -8.40 6.53 -2.62
CA ASP A 73 -8.05 6.09 -1.27
C ASP A 73 -6.62 5.54 -1.24
N GLU A 74 -6.20 4.80 -2.30
CA GLU A 74 -4.82 4.32 -2.45
C GLU A 74 -3.82 5.48 -2.50
N LEU A 75 -4.16 6.55 -3.24
CA LEU A 75 -3.36 7.77 -3.31
C LEU A 75 -3.27 8.46 -1.94
N ALA A 76 -4.41 8.64 -1.26
CA ALA A 76 -4.46 9.29 0.05
C ALA A 76 -3.66 8.53 1.11
N VAL A 77 -3.79 7.21 1.14
CA VAL A 77 -3.03 6.35 2.06
C VAL A 77 -1.55 6.41 1.73
N ALA A 78 -1.15 6.29 0.45
CA ALA A 78 0.26 6.30 0.07
C ALA A 78 0.95 7.64 0.36
N LEU A 79 0.25 8.76 0.26
CA LEU A 79 0.78 10.08 0.61
C LEU A 79 0.93 10.28 2.13
N ALA A 80 0.12 9.61 2.95
CA ALA A 80 0.06 9.86 4.39
C ALA A 80 1.37 9.55 5.11
N GLY A 81 2.11 8.50 4.71
CA GLY A 81 3.42 8.18 5.28
C GLY A 81 4.44 9.29 5.10
N PRO A 82 4.79 9.67 3.85
CA PRO A 82 5.69 10.78 3.59
C PRO A 82 5.25 12.09 4.25
N LEU A 83 3.94 12.42 4.22
CA LEU A 83 3.41 13.61 4.87
C LEU A 83 3.60 13.60 6.38
N THR A 84 3.48 12.45 7.03
CA THR A 84 3.76 12.31 8.48
C THR A 84 5.22 12.64 8.76
N ASN A 85 6.16 12.14 7.98
CA ASN A 85 7.58 12.44 8.17
C ASN A 85 7.89 13.92 7.91
N PHE A 86 7.29 14.53 6.90
CA PHE A 86 7.41 15.99 6.68
C PHE A 86 6.83 16.80 7.85
N ALA A 87 5.68 16.39 8.39
CA ALA A 87 5.10 17.05 9.55
C ALA A 87 6.03 16.98 10.78
N VAL A 88 6.67 15.83 11.01
CA VAL A 88 7.67 15.68 12.09
C VAL A 88 8.87 16.60 11.85
N CYS A 89 9.37 16.72 10.61
CA CYS A 89 10.43 17.68 10.29
C CYS A 89 10.02 19.11 10.60
N VAL A 90 8.82 19.53 10.21
CA VAL A 90 8.31 20.90 10.49
C VAL A 90 8.23 21.15 12.00
N VAL A 91 7.78 20.18 12.79
CA VAL A 91 7.71 20.30 14.25
C VAL A 91 9.11 20.50 14.86
N PHE A 92 10.11 19.71 14.45
CA PHE A 92 11.48 19.87 14.96
C PHE A 92 12.12 21.19 14.51
N ILE A 93 11.91 21.60 13.26
CA ILE A 93 12.43 22.89 12.77
C ILE A 93 11.77 24.05 13.53
N ALA A 94 10.48 23.98 13.79
CA ALA A 94 9.80 24.99 14.62
C ALA A 94 10.34 24.98 16.07
N LEU A 95 10.66 23.81 16.62
CA LEU A 95 11.28 23.68 17.94
C LEU A 95 12.67 24.35 17.98
N TRP A 96 13.47 24.25 16.94
CA TRP A 96 14.78 24.92 16.84
C TRP A 96 14.67 26.45 16.88
N TRP A 97 13.58 27.01 16.33
CA TRP A 97 13.32 28.44 16.38
C TRP A 97 12.99 28.93 17.79
N VAL A 98 12.31 28.10 18.59
CA VAL A 98 11.92 28.45 19.97
C VAL A 98 13.00 28.07 20.97
N PHE A 99 13.65 26.91 20.76
CA PHE A 99 14.66 26.35 21.64
C PHE A 99 15.87 25.87 20.81
N PRO A 100 16.79 26.77 20.40
CA PRO A 100 17.95 26.42 19.55
C PRO A 100 18.85 25.34 20.14
N GLU A 101 18.87 25.20 21.47
CA GLU A 101 19.67 24.21 22.20
C GLU A 101 19.26 22.76 21.86
N THR A 102 18.06 22.55 21.33
CA THR A 102 17.57 21.21 20.94
C THR A 102 18.14 20.71 19.61
N TYR A 103 18.73 21.60 18.80
CA TYR A 103 19.27 21.27 17.48
C TYR A 103 20.27 20.10 17.50
N PRO A 104 21.31 20.07 18.36
CA PRO A 104 22.32 18.99 18.34
C PRO A 104 21.79 17.62 18.69
N TYR A 105 20.60 17.54 19.32
CA TYR A 105 19.97 16.29 19.74
C TYR A 105 18.93 15.78 18.72
N THR A 106 18.43 16.65 17.87
CA THR A 106 17.27 16.36 17.00
C THR A 106 17.58 16.48 15.51
N ASP A 107 18.74 16.97 15.10
CA ASP A 107 19.18 17.08 13.70
C ASP A 107 19.19 15.74 12.98
N THR A 108 19.67 14.70 13.65
CA THR A 108 19.65 13.30 13.15
C THR A 108 18.23 12.82 12.92
N ALA A 109 17.27 13.20 13.79
CA ALA A 109 15.87 12.82 13.62
C ALA A 109 15.23 13.54 12.41
N VAL A 110 15.51 14.84 12.22
CA VAL A 110 15.07 15.58 11.04
C VAL A 110 15.64 15.00 9.76
N THR A 111 16.95 14.74 9.74
CA THR A 111 17.62 14.15 8.58
C THR A 111 17.07 12.77 8.24
N ALA A 112 16.82 11.92 9.24
CA ALA A 112 16.23 10.60 9.04
C ALA A 112 14.79 10.71 8.48
N ASN A 113 13.94 11.56 9.07
CA ASN A 113 12.57 11.75 8.58
C ASN A 113 12.53 12.29 7.15
N LEU A 114 13.37 13.29 6.85
CA LEU A 114 13.45 13.86 5.50
C LEU A 114 13.95 12.82 4.49
N SER A 115 14.98 12.05 4.84
CA SER A 115 15.52 10.99 3.98
C SER A 115 14.48 9.91 3.69
N VAL A 116 13.77 9.41 4.72
CA VAL A 116 12.71 8.41 4.56
C VAL A 116 11.57 8.96 3.70
N ALA A 117 11.15 10.22 3.89
CA ALA A 117 10.10 10.84 3.08
C ALA A 117 10.51 10.94 1.60
N ILE A 118 11.71 11.46 1.33
CA ILE A 118 12.21 11.65 -0.06
C ILE A 118 12.40 10.31 -0.75
N VAL A 119 13.02 9.34 -0.09
CA VAL A 119 13.24 8.00 -0.66
C VAL A 119 11.91 7.33 -0.98
N ASN A 120 10.93 7.42 -0.08
CA ASN A 120 9.61 6.83 -0.32
C ASN A 120 8.79 7.55 -1.40
N LEU A 121 9.13 8.77 -1.79
CA LEU A 121 8.49 9.48 -2.91
C LEU A 121 9.09 9.12 -4.29
N ILE A 122 10.16 8.33 -4.36
CA ILE A 122 10.71 7.85 -5.63
C ILE A 122 9.65 7.01 -6.38
N PRO A 123 9.39 7.28 -7.67
CA PRO A 123 8.32 6.63 -8.45
C PRO A 123 8.68 5.20 -8.88
N ALA A 124 8.98 4.35 -7.90
CA ALA A 124 9.35 2.94 -8.11
C ALA A 124 8.74 2.05 -7.03
N PHE A 125 8.24 0.85 -7.41
CA PHE A 125 7.90 -0.16 -6.43
C PHE A 125 9.17 -0.73 -5.76
N PRO A 126 9.12 -1.06 -4.46
CA PRO A 126 7.95 -1.13 -3.58
C PRO A 126 7.66 0.17 -2.79
N LEU A 127 8.26 1.30 -3.16
CA LEU A 127 8.14 2.59 -2.47
C LEU A 127 6.76 3.23 -2.67
N ASP A 128 6.38 4.14 -1.78
CA ASP A 128 5.07 4.82 -1.83
C ASP A 128 4.90 5.68 -3.08
N GLY A 129 5.98 6.31 -3.57
CA GLY A 129 5.98 7.06 -4.83
C GLY A 129 5.53 6.19 -6.02
N GLY A 130 5.91 4.91 -6.03
CA GLY A 130 5.42 3.95 -7.01
C GLY A 130 3.90 3.75 -6.90
N ARG A 131 3.37 3.66 -5.69
CA ARG A 131 1.93 3.53 -5.42
C ARG A 131 1.17 4.81 -5.76
N ILE A 132 1.72 5.98 -5.41
CA ILE A 132 1.15 7.29 -5.74
C ILE A 132 0.99 7.46 -7.25
N VAL A 133 2.06 7.21 -8.01
CA VAL A 133 2.03 7.31 -9.47
C VAL A 133 1.10 6.26 -10.09
N ALA A 134 1.17 5.01 -9.62
CA ALA A 134 0.30 3.94 -10.10
C ALA A 134 -1.18 4.24 -9.84
N ALA A 135 -1.55 4.73 -8.65
CA ALA A 135 -2.91 5.10 -8.31
C ALA A 135 -3.40 6.27 -9.18
N THR A 136 -2.59 7.32 -9.32
CA THR A 136 -2.92 8.51 -10.12
C THR A 136 -3.13 8.17 -11.60
N LEU A 137 -2.22 7.40 -12.19
CA LEU A 137 -2.35 6.98 -13.59
C LEU A 137 -3.52 6.00 -13.80
N SER A 138 -3.81 5.13 -12.84
CA SER A 138 -4.92 4.18 -12.90
C SER A 138 -6.30 4.84 -12.85
N MET A 139 -6.38 6.12 -12.48
CA MET A 139 -7.63 6.90 -12.59
C MET A 139 -8.02 7.16 -14.05
N LYS A 140 -7.05 7.22 -14.96
CA LYS A 140 -7.23 7.56 -16.38
C LYS A 140 -6.95 6.39 -17.32
N PHE A 141 -6.03 5.49 -16.96
CA PHE A 141 -5.54 4.40 -17.80
C PHE A 141 -5.85 3.03 -17.21
N ASP A 142 -5.81 2.01 -18.07
CA ASP A 142 -5.97 0.61 -17.62
C ASP A 142 -4.85 0.23 -16.64
N ARG A 143 -5.24 -0.27 -15.46
CA ARG A 143 -4.31 -0.62 -14.38
C ARG A 143 -3.24 -1.63 -14.82
N ARG A 144 -3.55 -2.54 -15.74
CA ARG A 144 -2.56 -3.52 -16.25
C ARG A 144 -1.43 -2.82 -16.99
N LYS A 145 -1.77 -1.83 -17.84
CA LYS A 145 -0.77 -1.03 -18.58
C LYS A 145 0.05 -0.17 -17.61
N VAL A 146 -0.61 0.48 -16.66
CA VAL A 146 0.06 1.28 -15.63
C VAL A 146 1.06 0.43 -14.84
N MET A 147 0.65 -0.76 -14.38
CA MET A 147 1.54 -1.66 -13.63
C MET A 147 2.74 -2.13 -14.45
N LEU A 148 2.56 -2.37 -15.76
CA LEU A 148 3.68 -2.68 -16.65
C LEU A 148 4.67 -1.52 -16.75
N VAL A 149 4.16 -0.30 -16.99
CA VAL A 149 4.99 0.92 -17.05
C VAL A 149 5.74 1.12 -15.73
N MET A 150 5.08 0.96 -14.60
CA MET A 150 5.72 1.10 -13.28
C MET A 150 6.80 0.04 -13.03
N LYS A 151 6.62 -1.20 -13.51
CA LYS A 151 7.68 -2.23 -13.46
C LYS A 151 8.90 -1.81 -14.27
N ILE A 152 8.68 -1.36 -15.50
CA ILE A 152 9.78 -0.90 -16.36
C ILE A 152 10.49 0.29 -15.72
N ALA A 153 9.76 1.28 -15.22
CA ALA A 153 10.32 2.44 -14.53
C ALA A 153 11.17 2.03 -13.30
N GLY A 154 10.68 1.09 -12.48
CA GLY A 154 11.42 0.58 -11.33
C GLY A 154 12.72 -0.12 -11.72
N VAL A 155 12.71 -0.93 -12.79
CA VAL A 155 13.93 -1.57 -13.30
C VAL A 155 14.91 -0.53 -13.84
N VAL A 156 14.44 0.48 -14.60
CA VAL A 156 15.29 1.57 -15.10
C VAL A 156 15.93 2.35 -13.97
N ILE A 157 15.16 2.72 -12.94
CA ILE A 157 15.67 3.42 -11.74
C ILE A 157 16.69 2.53 -11.02
N GLY A 158 16.41 1.24 -10.85
CA GLY A 158 17.34 0.31 -10.23
C GLY A 158 18.65 0.16 -11.01
N CYS A 159 18.60 0.08 -12.34
CA CYS A 159 19.80 0.06 -13.20
C CYS A 159 20.60 1.37 -13.10
N ALA A 160 19.92 2.52 -13.04
CA ALA A 160 20.60 3.81 -12.83
C ALA A 160 21.32 3.86 -11.47
N LEU A 161 20.71 3.33 -10.40
CA LEU A 161 21.33 3.22 -9.07
C LEU A 161 22.54 2.28 -9.10
N ILE A 162 22.50 1.17 -9.86
CA ILE A 162 23.68 0.31 -10.05
C ILE A 162 24.78 1.09 -10.79
N GLY A 163 24.44 1.87 -11.81
CA GLY A 163 25.38 2.74 -12.48
C GLY A 163 26.07 3.73 -11.54
N LEU A 164 25.29 4.36 -10.64
CA LEU A 164 25.83 5.24 -9.60
C LEU A 164 26.72 4.48 -8.60
N PHE A 165 26.35 3.24 -8.26
CA PHE A 165 27.20 2.40 -7.42
C PHE A 165 28.54 2.12 -8.10
N VAL A 166 28.53 1.71 -9.38
CA VAL A 166 29.77 1.46 -10.14
C VAL A 166 30.63 2.73 -10.22
N TYR A 167 30.01 3.90 -10.47
CA TYR A 167 30.71 5.17 -10.44
C TYR A 167 31.33 5.45 -9.06
N SER A 168 30.64 5.12 -7.96
CA SER A 168 31.16 5.32 -6.60
C SER A 168 32.39 4.47 -6.28
N LEU A 169 32.62 3.36 -6.99
CA LEU A 169 33.81 2.52 -6.81
C LEU A 169 35.13 3.26 -7.15
N PHE A 170 35.05 4.25 -8.03
CA PHE A 170 36.22 5.05 -8.43
C PHE A 170 36.56 6.18 -7.44
N SER A 171 35.66 6.47 -6.48
CA SER A 171 35.78 7.60 -5.54
C SER A 171 35.73 7.11 -4.10
N SER A 172 34.55 6.81 -3.61
CA SER A 172 34.31 6.24 -2.28
C SER A 172 33.17 5.18 -2.40
N PRO A 173 33.49 3.89 -2.29
CA PRO A 173 32.53 2.83 -2.52
C PRO A 173 31.37 2.89 -1.53
N ASN A 174 30.15 3.04 -2.03
CA ASN A 174 28.93 3.10 -1.22
C ASN A 174 28.06 1.84 -1.45
N ILE A 175 28.33 0.80 -0.67
CA ILE A 175 27.64 -0.48 -0.76
C ILE A 175 26.12 -0.33 -0.53
N SER A 176 25.68 0.69 0.22
CA SER A 176 24.26 0.94 0.46
C SER A 176 23.49 1.23 -0.83
N LEU A 177 24.12 1.87 -1.83
CA LEU A 177 23.53 2.09 -3.15
C LEU A 177 23.20 0.77 -3.87
N LEU A 178 24.10 -0.22 -3.77
CA LEU A 178 23.88 -1.54 -4.38
C LEU A 178 22.69 -2.25 -3.73
N PHE A 179 22.63 -2.27 -2.40
CA PHE A 179 21.51 -2.89 -1.69
C PHE A 179 20.18 -2.19 -2.01
N PHE A 180 20.19 -0.86 -2.08
CA PHE A 180 19.00 -0.10 -2.42
C PHE A 180 18.56 -0.33 -3.87
N ALA A 181 19.51 -0.41 -4.81
CA ALA A 181 19.22 -0.75 -6.20
C ALA A 181 18.58 -2.14 -6.33
N LEU A 182 19.15 -3.14 -5.66
CA LEU A 182 18.62 -4.51 -5.64
C LEU A 182 17.20 -4.53 -5.01
N PHE A 183 16.98 -3.79 -3.93
CA PHE A 183 15.66 -3.68 -3.29
C PHE A 183 14.62 -3.11 -4.25
N VAL A 184 14.94 -2.04 -4.99
CA VAL A 184 14.04 -1.45 -5.98
C VAL A 184 13.76 -2.41 -7.14
N ILE A 185 14.78 -3.08 -7.68
CA ILE A 185 14.61 -4.04 -8.78
C ILE A 185 13.74 -5.22 -8.35
N VAL A 186 14.05 -5.84 -7.21
CA VAL A 186 13.29 -6.98 -6.68
C VAL A 186 11.85 -6.55 -6.41
N GLY A 187 11.64 -5.38 -5.80
CA GLY A 187 10.30 -4.85 -5.54
C GLY A 187 9.50 -4.56 -6.80
N ALA A 188 10.16 -4.05 -7.87
CA ALA A 188 9.52 -3.82 -9.16
C ALA A 188 9.11 -5.13 -9.87
N LEU A 189 9.88 -6.20 -9.68
CA LEU A 189 9.63 -7.52 -10.29
C LEU A 189 8.63 -8.37 -9.50
N GLN A 190 8.47 -8.12 -8.20
CA GLN A 190 7.48 -8.84 -7.40
C GLN A 190 6.06 -8.61 -7.93
N LYS A 191 5.25 -9.67 -7.87
CA LYS A 191 3.80 -9.53 -8.09
C LYS A 191 3.27 -8.69 -6.93
N THR A 192 2.85 -7.47 -7.22
CA THR A 192 2.21 -6.61 -6.24
C THR A 192 0.84 -7.20 -5.93
N ASP A 193 0.77 -8.02 -4.89
CA ASP A 193 -0.51 -8.47 -4.34
C ASP A 193 -1.22 -7.24 -3.77
N GLN A 194 -2.30 -6.85 -4.44
CA GLN A 194 -3.10 -5.65 -4.13
C GLN A 194 -3.91 -5.78 -2.84
N SER A 195 -3.49 -6.66 -1.96
CA SER A 195 -4.32 -7.15 -0.88
C SER A 195 -3.88 -6.72 0.53
N VAL A 196 -3.40 -5.48 0.73
CA VAL A 196 -2.93 -5.05 2.06
C VAL A 196 -4.02 -4.48 2.97
N TYR A 197 -5.19 -3.97 2.51
CA TYR A 197 -6.22 -3.32 3.35
C TYR A 197 -7.61 -3.97 3.19
N VAL A 198 -8.31 -4.27 4.24
CA VAL A 198 -9.70 -4.79 4.24
C VAL A 198 -10.64 -3.67 4.67
N ARG A 199 -11.67 -3.42 3.89
CA ARG A 199 -12.65 -2.38 4.19
C ARG A 199 -13.47 -2.74 5.43
N MET A 200 -13.43 -1.90 6.47
CA MET A 200 -14.14 -2.12 7.74
C MET A 200 -15.67 -2.17 7.57
N TYR A 201 -16.19 -1.56 6.51
CA TYR A 201 -17.62 -1.46 6.29
C TYR A 201 -18.32 -2.82 6.12
N ALA A 202 -17.60 -3.84 5.61
CA ALA A 202 -18.20 -5.17 5.46
C ALA A 202 -18.53 -5.84 6.82
N GLU A 203 -17.85 -5.46 7.89
CA GLU A 203 -18.05 -6.01 9.23
C GLU A 203 -19.12 -5.23 10.03
N LYS A 204 -19.18 -3.89 9.86
CA LYS A 204 -20.21 -3.07 10.51
C LYS A 204 -21.61 -3.26 9.92
N MET A 205 -21.72 -3.62 8.64
CA MET A 205 -23.03 -3.86 8.01
C MET A 205 -23.70 -5.16 8.46
N SER A 206 -23.00 -6.08 9.14
CA SER A 206 -23.63 -7.28 9.71
C SER A 206 -24.39 -6.99 11.02
N VAL A 207 -24.16 -5.85 11.65
CA VAL A 207 -24.72 -5.49 12.98
C VAL A 207 -25.94 -4.55 12.88
N CYS A 208 -26.09 -3.77 11.80
CA CYS A 208 -27.27 -2.94 11.57
C CYS A 208 -28.27 -3.67 10.69
N GLY A 209 -29.44 -4.01 11.22
CA GLY A 209 -30.49 -4.81 10.56
C GLY A 209 -31.15 -4.22 9.30
N VAL A 210 -30.72 -3.04 8.82
CA VAL A 210 -31.26 -2.40 7.59
C VAL A 210 -30.12 -2.16 6.61
N LYS A 211 -30.20 -2.79 5.43
CA LYS A 211 -29.25 -2.60 4.32
C LYS A 211 -29.96 -1.97 3.13
N GLU A 212 -29.35 -0.94 2.55
CA GLU A 212 -29.79 -0.44 1.26
C GLU A 212 -29.52 -1.49 0.18
N CYS A 213 -30.56 -1.89 -0.55
CA CYS A 213 -30.49 -2.85 -1.64
C CYS A 213 -30.80 -2.14 -2.97
N LYS A 214 -29.89 -2.25 -3.94
CA LYS A 214 -30.15 -1.76 -5.30
C LYS A 214 -30.54 -2.91 -6.21
N ARG A 215 -31.65 -2.74 -6.92
CA ARG A 215 -32.15 -3.72 -7.90
C ARG A 215 -31.67 -3.32 -9.29
N TYR A 216 -31.06 -4.25 -10.00
CA TYR A 216 -30.64 -4.09 -11.39
C TYR A 216 -31.26 -5.14 -12.28
N LEU A 217 -31.78 -4.72 -13.44
CA LEU A 217 -32.11 -5.62 -14.52
C LEU A 217 -30.85 -5.88 -15.32
N VAL A 218 -30.47 -7.14 -15.47
CA VAL A 218 -29.19 -7.55 -16.05
C VAL A 218 -29.44 -8.51 -17.20
N ASP A 219 -28.88 -8.20 -18.38
CA ASP A 219 -28.84 -9.17 -19.48
C ASP A 219 -27.90 -10.33 -19.09
N GLY A 220 -28.42 -11.56 -19.12
CA GLY A 220 -27.67 -12.77 -18.78
C GLY A 220 -26.45 -13.02 -19.67
N ASN A 221 -26.37 -12.38 -20.83
CA ASN A 221 -25.24 -12.52 -21.75
C ASN A 221 -24.04 -11.61 -21.44
N ILE A 222 -24.18 -10.66 -20.52
CA ILE A 222 -23.05 -9.83 -20.12
C ILE A 222 -22.02 -10.65 -19.34
N THR A 223 -20.75 -10.20 -19.40
CA THR A 223 -19.67 -10.87 -18.66
C THR A 223 -19.62 -10.39 -17.21
N LEU A 224 -19.10 -11.24 -16.32
CA LEU A 224 -18.86 -10.91 -14.92
C LEU A 224 -18.05 -9.60 -14.77
N LYS A 225 -17.10 -9.36 -15.67
CA LYS A 225 -16.31 -8.11 -15.73
C LYS A 225 -17.20 -6.87 -15.94
N THR A 226 -18.17 -6.93 -16.84
CA THR A 226 -19.09 -5.81 -17.14
C THR A 226 -20.03 -5.57 -15.97
N LEU A 227 -20.53 -6.63 -15.36
CA LEU A 227 -21.33 -6.56 -14.15
C LEU A 227 -20.59 -5.87 -13.02
N MET A 228 -19.36 -6.33 -12.71
CA MET A 228 -18.54 -5.81 -11.61
C MET A 228 -18.12 -4.35 -11.81
N ARG A 229 -18.00 -3.87 -13.04
CA ARG A 229 -17.72 -2.46 -13.30
C ARG A 229 -18.86 -1.53 -12.84
N ASN A 230 -20.09 -2.02 -12.83
CA ASN A 230 -21.29 -1.26 -12.48
C ASN A 230 -21.73 -1.46 -11.02
N ILE A 231 -21.25 -2.54 -10.38
CA ILE A 231 -21.54 -2.85 -8.98
C ILE A 231 -20.46 -2.22 -8.08
N ARG A 232 -20.89 -1.35 -7.17
CA ARG A 232 -20.00 -0.80 -6.13
C ARG A 232 -20.15 -1.68 -4.88
N GLY A 233 -19.06 -2.22 -4.34
CA GLY A 233 -19.06 -3.21 -3.25
C GLY A 233 -19.65 -2.76 -1.90
N GLU A 234 -20.38 -1.65 -1.86
CA GLU A 234 -20.92 -1.04 -0.64
C GLU A 234 -22.38 -1.43 -0.36
N TYR A 235 -23.09 -1.90 -1.38
CA TYR A 235 -24.51 -2.19 -1.29
C TYR A 235 -24.79 -3.69 -1.45
N ALA A 236 -25.93 -4.14 -0.92
CA ALA A 236 -26.50 -5.40 -1.33
C ALA A 236 -27.22 -5.20 -2.68
N TYR A 237 -27.10 -6.16 -3.57
CA TYR A 237 -27.70 -6.07 -4.91
C TYR A 237 -28.68 -7.21 -5.12
N CYS A 238 -29.83 -6.91 -5.69
CA CYS A 238 -30.71 -7.90 -6.31
C CYS A 238 -30.56 -7.76 -7.82
N LEU A 239 -30.06 -8.81 -8.48
CA LEU A 239 -29.95 -8.87 -9.91
C LEU A 239 -31.15 -9.62 -10.47
N ASP A 240 -31.92 -8.98 -11.35
CA ASP A 240 -32.98 -9.58 -12.12
C ASP A 240 -32.39 -9.89 -13.50
N ILE A 241 -32.23 -11.19 -13.79
CA ILE A 241 -31.62 -11.63 -15.04
C ILE A 241 -32.74 -11.82 -16.06
N SER A 242 -32.51 -11.46 -17.31
CA SER A 242 -33.47 -11.52 -18.41
C SER A 242 -34.15 -12.89 -18.61
N ASP A 243 -33.56 -13.96 -18.03
CA ASP A 243 -34.14 -15.32 -18.04
C ASP A 243 -35.09 -15.58 -16.84
N GLY A 244 -35.52 -14.54 -16.12
CA GLY A 244 -36.47 -14.64 -14.98
C GLY A 244 -35.85 -15.16 -13.68
N LYS A 245 -34.51 -15.21 -13.57
CA LYS A 245 -33.80 -15.61 -12.36
C LYS A 245 -33.36 -14.39 -11.56
N ILE A 246 -33.66 -14.42 -10.26
CA ILE A 246 -33.27 -13.38 -9.31
C ILE A 246 -32.07 -13.88 -8.46
N ILE A 247 -30.96 -13.17 -8.51
CA ILE A 247 -29.79 -13.46 -7.67
C ILE A 247 -29.62 -12.34 -6.66
N SER A 248 -29.53 -12.68 -5.38
CA SER A 248 -29.16 -11.75 -4.33
C SER A 248 -27.63 -11.79 -4.10
N LEU A 249 -26.95 -10.66 -4.32
CA LEU A 249 -25.53 -10.52 -4.08
C LEU A 249 -25.28 -9.72 -2.80
N SER A 250 -24.81 -10.40 -1.77
CA SER A 250 -24.17 -9.73 -0.63
C SER A 250 -22.70 -9.40 -0.97
N ALA A 251 -22.08 -8.50 -0.21
CA ALA A 251 -20.65 -8.19 -0.38
C ALA A 251 -19.74 -9.43 -0.26
N GLN A 252 -20.14 -10.42 0.53
CA GLN A 252 -19.43 -11.69 0.68
C GLN A 252 -19.61 -12.57 -0.56
N LYS A 253 -20.84 -12.73 -1.03
CA LYS A 253 -21.16 -13.53 -2.22
C LYS A 253 -20.53 -12.94 -3.49
N THR A 254 -20.40 -11.61 -3.57
CA THR A 254 -19.68 -10.94 -4.66
C THR A 254 -18.19 -11.31 -4.68
N ARG A 255 -17.55 -11.50 -3.50
CA ARG A 255 -16.16 -11.94 -3.40
C ARG A 255 -15.98 -13.42 -3.77
N GLU A 256 -16.90 -14.26 -3.36
CA GLU A 256 -16.90 -15.69 -3.70
C GLU A 256 -17.04 -15.88 -5.21
N LEU A 257 -17.91 -15.10 -5.85
CA LEU A 257 -18.03 -15.10 -7.31
C LEU A 257 -16.73 -14.72 -8.03
N LEU A 258 -16.02 -13.70 -7.53
CA LEU A 258 -14.74 -13.30 -8.09
C LEU A 258 -13.62 -14.32 -7.88
N ALA A 259 -13.71 -15.14 -6.82
CA ALA A 259 -12.74 -16.20 -6.54
C ALA A 259 -13.02 -17.47 -7.34
N SER A 260 -14.30 -17.77 -7.65
CA SER A 260 -14.74 -19.03 -8.24
C SER A 260 -14.89 -18.99 -9.76
N TYR A 261 -15.20 -17.82 -10.34
CA TYR A 261 -15.49 -17.65 -11.76
C TYR A 261 -14.49 -16.75 -12.48
N ARG A 262 -14.32 -16.96 -13.79
CA ARG A 262 -13.46 -16.12 -14.63
C ARG A 262 -14.15 -14.82 -15.00
N TYR A 263 -13.39 -13.74 -15.13
CA TYR A 263 -13.92 -12.40 -15.50
C TYR A 263 -14.72 -12.36 -16.81
N TYR A 264 -14.56 -13.34 -17.68
CA TYR A 264 -15.22 -13.44 -18.98
C TYR A 264 -16.43 -14.39 -19.00
N ASP A 265 -16.71 -15.05 -17.85
CA ASP A 265 -17.89 -15.93 -17.74
C ASP A 265 -19.18 -15.10 -17.82
N LYS A 266 -20.19 -15.67 -18.44
CA LYS A 266 -21.49 -15.00 -18.62
C LYS A 266 -22.29 -15.08 -17.33
N VAL A 267 -23.00 -14.01 -17.02
CA VAL A 267 -23.82 -13.93 -15.79
C VAL A 267 -24.88 -15.04 -15.72
N LYS A 268 -25.46 -15.45 -16.85
CA LYS A 268 -26.42 -16.55 -16.92
C LYS A 268 -25.84 -17.90 -16.50
N ASP A 269 -24.58 -18.17 -16.82
CA ASP A 269 -23.92 -19.44 -16.46
C ASP A 269 -23.65 -19.48 -14.97
N ILE A 270 -23.16 -18.36 -14.41
CA ILE A 270 -23.00 -18.16 -12.96
C ILE A 270 -24.34 -18.31 -12.21
N ALA A 271 -25.42 -17.78 -12.81
CA ALA A 271 -26.75 -17.87 -12.22
C ALA A 271 -27.30 -19.30 -12.15
N ARG A 272 -26.87 -20.18 -13.06
CA ARG A 272 -27.27 -21.60 -13.05
C ARG A 272 -26.57 -22.36 -11.90
N ASP A 273 -25.33 -22.02 -11.58
CA ASP A 273 -24.56 -22.69 -10.56
C ASP A 273 -24.87 -22.22 -9.13
N LEU A 274 -25.55 -21.06 -8.99
CA LEU A 274 -25.88 -20.45 -7.70
C LEU A 274 -27.28 -20.79 -7.17
N ASN A 275 -28.12 -21.49 -7.96
CA ASN A 275 -29.41 -22.03 -7.57
C ASN A 275 -29.33 -23.53 -7.32
#